data_6899c03eefc5e323f604cd6387ac0ead
#
_entry.id   6899c03eefc5e323f604cd6387ac0ead
#
_cell.length_a   1.000
_cell.length_b   1.000
_cell.length_c   1.000
_cell.angle_alpha   90.00
_cell.angle_beta   90.00
_cell.angle_gamma   90.00
#
_symmetry.space_group_name_H-M   'P 1'
#
loop_
_entity.id
_entity.type
_entity.pdbx_description
1 polymer ?
#
loop_
_entity_poly.entity_id
_entity_poly.type
_entity_poly.pdbx_seq_one_letter_code
_entity_poly.pdbx_strand_id
1 'polypeptide(L)'
;LSLMPAAVAMEVLHNYTLVHDDIEDQGETRHGRECLWRSYGLAQALNTGDFLSTMAHDIFQEVESAVTFADFDRAYTVFRQAAMDVIRGQYLDMHFETETNVSVDEYLEMIRLKTACLISASLRIGALLTGVDDKTDRFLREIGEHAGLAFQIQDDYLGIWGDASSTGKSNLTDL
;
A
#
# COMPACT_ATOMS: atom_id res chain seq x y z
N LEU A 1 17.50 -8.52 13.66
CA LEU A 1 17.41 -9.45 12.52
C LEU A 1 16.18 -10.36 12.59
N SER A 2 15.70 -10.71 13.78
CA SER A 2 14.54 -11.60 13.97
C SER A 2 13.19 -11.01 13.50
N LEU A 3 13.07 -9.69 13.34
CA LEU A 3 11.87 -9.01 12.85
C LEU A 3 11.94 -8.64 11.37
N MET A 4 13.03 -8.92 10.69
CA MET A 4 13.20 -8.65 9.26
C MET A 4 12.10 -9.25 8.37
N PRO A 5 11.59 -10.47 8.64
CA PRO A 5 10.52 -11.02 7.83
C PRO A 5 9.27 -10.14 7.79
N ALA A 6 8.91 -9.45 8.88
CA ALA A 6 7.78 -8.52 8.85
C ALA A 6 8.00 -7.34 7.89
N ALA A 7 9.21 -6.78 7.85
CA ALA A 7 9.54 -5.70 6.91
C ALA A 7 9.54 -6.20 5.46
N VAL A 8 10.07 -7.39 5.20
CA VAL A 8 10.03 -8.03 3.88
C VAL A 8 8.58 -8.32 3.46
N ALA A 9 7.74 -8.81 4.37
CA ALA A 9 6.33 -9.07 4.11
C ALA A 9 5.59 -7.79 3.69
N MET A 10 5.85 -6.66 4.37
CA MET A 10 5.28 -5.36 4.00
C MET A 10 5.71 -4.91 2.61
N GLU A 11 7.00 -5.08 2.27
CA GLU A 11 7.52 -4.75 0.94
C GLU A 11 6.91 -5.65 -0.14
N VAL A 12 6.79 -6.96 0.12
CA VAL A 12 6.16 -7.90 -0.84
C VAL A 12 4.67 -7.59 -1.01
N LEU A 13 3.96 -7.25 0.07
CA LEU A 13 2.57 -6.80 0.02
C LEU A 13 2.44 -5.51 -0.81
N HIS A 14 3.33 -4.54 -0.62
CA HIS A 14 3.34 -3.32 -1.44
C HIS A 14 3.61 -3.65 -2.92
N ASN A 15 4.59 -4.50 -3.22
CA ASN A 15 4.86 -4.89 -4.61
C ASN A 15 3.67 -5.63 -5.27
N TYR A 16 2.91 -6.43 -4.51
CA TYR A 16 1.65 -7.00 -4.98
C TYR A 16 0.69 -5.91 -5.47
N THR A 17 0.50 -4.85 -4.65
CA THR A 17 -0.41 -3.76 -5.03
C THR A 17 0.05 -3.03 -6.28
N LEU A 18 1.37 -2.83 -6.45
CA LEU A 18 1.92 -2.19 -7.64
C LEU A 18 1.71 -3.02 -8.92
N VAL A 19 1.79 -4.35 -8.83
CA VAL A 19 1.55 -5.24 -9.98
C VAL A 19 0.10 -5.17 -10.43
N HIS A 20 -0.85 -5.15 -9.50
CA HIS A 20 -2.28 -5.04 -9.83
C HIS A 20 -2.65 -3.63 -10.30
N ASP A 21 -2.14 -2.59 -9.65
CA ASP A 21 -2.29 -1.19 -10.03
C ASP A 21 -1.83 -0.94 -11.50
N ASP A 22 -0.65 -1.47 -11.88
CA ASP A 22 -0.16 -1.38 -13.26
C ASP A 22 -1.12 -2.00 -14.29
N ILE A 23 -1.85 -3.06 -13.91
CA ILE A 23 -2.86 -3.70 -14.77
C ILE A 23 -4.12 -2.84 -14.85
N GLU A 24 -4.61 -2.39 -13.70
CA GLU A 24 -5.87 -1.68 -13.54
C GLU A 24 -5.80 -0.30 -14.23
N ASP A 25 -4.68 0.41 -14.06
CA ASP A 25 -4.40 1.71 -14.68
C ASP A 25 -3.86 1.59 -16.12
N GLN A 26 -3.69 0.37 -16.64
CA GLN A 26 -3.06 0.11 -17.94
C GLN A 26 -1.68 0.77 -18.11
N GLY A 27 -0.95 0.90 -17.00
CA GLY A 27 0.37 1.52 -16.96
C GLY A 27 1.39 0.71 -17.78
N GLU A 28 2.09 1.36 -18.71
CA GLU A 28 3.05 0.66 -19.57
C GLU A 28 4.42 0.49 -18.94
N THR A 29 4.83 1.45 -18.10
CA THR A 29 6.16 1.47 -17.47
C THR A 29 6.08 1.89 -16.02
N ARG A 30 6.91 1.27 -15.16
CA ARG A 30 7.13 1.65 -13.77
C ARG A 30 8.63 1.74 -13.48
N HIS A 31 9.09 2.86 -12.93
CA HIS A 31 10.51 3.13 -12.66
C HIS A 31 11.42 2.93 -13.91
N GLY A 32 10.92 3.32 -15.08
CA GLY A 32 11.65 3.23 -16.34
C GLY A 32 11.81 1.82 -16.91
N ARG A 33 11.06 0.85 -16.38
CA ARG A 33 10.97 -0.53 -16.89
C ARG A 33 9.56 -0.84 -17.32
N GLU A 34 9.43 -1.72 -18.31
CA GLU A 34 8.14 -2.20 -18.78
C GLU A 34 7.41 -2.98 -17.67
N CYS A 35 6.11 -2.71 -17.47
CA CYS A 35 5.27 -3.39 -16.48
C CYS A 35 5.09 -4.88 -16.81
N LEU A 36 4.85 -5.71 -15.78
CA LEU A 36 4.76 -7.17 -15.94
C LEU A 36 3.67 -7.60 -16.92
N TRP A 37 2.52 -6.93 -16.91
CA TRP A 37 1.42 -7.26 -17.80
C TRP A 37 1.74 -7.02 -19.28
N ARG A 38 2.61 -6.04 -19.56
CA ARG A 38 3.13 -5.79 -20.93
C ARG A 38 4.12 -6.86 -21.34
N SER A 39 5.09 -7.18 -20.46
CA SER A 39 6.18 -8.11 -20.76
C SER A 39 5.74 -9.58 -20.84
N TYR A 40 4.78 -9.99 -19.98
CA TYR A 40 4.39 -11.40 -19.81
C TYR A 40 2.90 -11.68 -20.06
N GLY A 41 2.11 -10.64 -20.35
CA GLY A 41 0.67 -10.72 -20.57
C GLY A 41 -0.14 -10.62 -19.25
N LEU A 42 -1.40 -10.18 -19.40
CA LEU A 42 -2.34 -9.90 -18.31
C LEU A 42 -2.50 -11.08 -17.33
N ALA A 43 -2.71 -12.29 -17.86
CA ALA A 43 -2.96 -13.46 -17.02
C ALA A 43 -1.77 -13.81 -16.11
N GLN A 44 -0.54 -13.66 -16.61
CA GLN A 44 0.65 -13.94 -15.81
C GLN A 44 0.93 -12.83 -14.79
N ALA A 45 0.64 -11.59 -15.12
CA ALA A 45 0.76 -10.48 -14.17
C ALA A 45 -0.24 -10.62 -13.02
N LEU A 46 -1.51 -10.96 -13.30
CA LEU A 46 -2.50 -11.29 -12.25
C LEU A 46 -2.03 -12.42 -11.34
N ASN A 47 -1.61 -13.56 -11.93
CA ASN A 47 -1.07 -14.68 -11.15
C ASN A 47 0.13 -14.29 -10.30
N THR A 48 0.98 -13.39 -10.81
CA THR A 48 2.15 -12.90 -10.06
C THR A 48 1.72 -12.06 -8.87
N GLY A 49 0.75 -11.15 -9.04
CA GLY A 49 0.20 -10.37 -7.94
C GLY A 49 -0.43 -11.26 -6.87
N ASP A 50 -1.30 -12.21 -7.25
CA ASP A 50 -1.94 -13.16 -6.33
C ASP A 50 -0.90 -14.00 -5.55
N PHE A 51 0.16 -14.42 -6.24
CA PHE A 51 1.26 -15.14 -5.61
C PHE A 51 2.00 -14.27 -4.59
N LEU A 52 2.33 -13.03 -4.95
CA LEU A 52 3.00 -12.08 -4.05
C LEU A 52 2.15 -11.79 -2.81
N SER A 53 0.84 -11.59 -2.97
CA SER A 53 -0.09 -11.40 -1.85
C SER A 53 -0.05 -12.58 -0.87
N THR A 54 -0.14 -13.80 -1.38
CA THR A 54 -0.08 -15.02 -0.56
C THR A 54 1.30 -15.18 0.10
N MET A 55 2.37 -14.95 -0.66
CA MET A 55 3.74 -15.04 -0.17
C MET A 55 4.04 -14.01 0.95
N ALA A 56 3.45 -12.82 0.88
CA ALA A 56 3.60 -11.82 1.93
C ALA A 56 3.07 -12.31 3.28
N HIS A 57 1.93 -13.01 3.28
CA HIS A 57 1.38 -13.63 4.49
C HIS A 57 2.28 -14.74 5.03
N ASP A 58 2.83 -15.56 4.15
CA ASP A 58 3.72 -16.68 4.50
C ASP A 58 5.02 -16.17 5.15
N ILE A 59 5.63 -15.14 4.53
CA ILE A 59 6.83 -14.49 5.07
C ILE A 59 6.55 -13.86 6.43
N PHE A 60 5.38 -13.20 6.62
CA PHE A 60 5.05 -12.57 7.89
C PHE A 60 4.98 -13.60 9.03
N GLN A 61 4.52 -14.82 8.78
CA GLN A 61 4.42 -15.87 9.78
C GLN A 61 5.79 -16.30 10.36
N GLU A 62 6.88 -16.09 9.63
CA GLU A 62 8.23 -16.41 10.13
C GLU A 62 8.60 -15.62 11.41
N VAL A 63 7.90 -14.50 11.69
CA VAL A 63 8.13 -13.68 12.89
C VAL A 63 7.54 -14.33 14.15
N GLU A 64 6.55 -15.23 14.02
CA GLU A 64 5.82 -15.81 15.17
C GLU A 64 6.76 -16.41 16.21
N SER A 65 7.81 -17.10 15.79
CA SER A 65 8.76 -17.75 16.70
C SER A 65 9.72 -16.76 17.43
N ALA A 66 9.74 -15.50 17.01
CA ALA A 66 10.68 -14.49 17.50
C ALA A 66 10.08 -13.55 18.56
N VAL A 67 8.76 -13.57 18.76
CA VAL A 67 8.00 -12.66 19.62
C VAL A 67 6.98 -13.41 20.47
N THR A 68 6.26 -12.72 21.36
CA THR A 68 5.12 -13.34 22.05
C THR A 68 3.95 -13.54 21.11
N PHE A 69 3.15 -14.56 21.33
CA PHE A 69 1.93 -14.77 20.53
C PHE A 69 0.99 -13.56 20.51
N ALA A 70 0.87 -12.86 21.66
CA ALA A 70 0.04 -11.66 21.76
C ALA A 70 0.54 -10.52 20.88
N ASP A 71 1.85 -10.28 20.84
CA ASP A 71 2.45 -9.24 19.99
C ASP A 71 2.36 -9.62 18.51
N PHE A 72 2.59 -10.90 18.20
CA PHE A 72 2.40 -11.42 16.84
C PHE A 72 0.96 -11.23 16.35
N ASP A 73 -0.04 -11.66 17.12
CA ASP A 73 -1.46 -11.58 16.75
C ASP A 73 -1.92 -10.14 16.51
N ARG A 74 -1.49 -9.20 17.36
CA ARG A 74 -1.76 -7.76 17.18
C ARG A 74 -1.12 -7.24 15.88
N ALA A 75 0.13 -7.54 15.64
CA ALA A 75 0.86 -7.09 14.45
C ALA A 75 0.29 -7.73 13.17
N TYR A 76 0.01 -9.03 13.18
CA TYR A 76 -0.59 -9.73 12.05
C TYR A 76 -2.02 -9.27 11.75
N THR A 77 -2.78 -8.88 12.77
CA THR A 77 -4.09 -8.26 12.58
C THR A 77 -3.98 -6.93 11.83
N VAL A 78 -3.00 -6.09 12.18
CA VAL A 78 -2.72 -4.84 11.45
C VAL A 78 -2.30 -5.12 10.00
N PHE A 79 -1.42 -6.10 9.79
CA PHE A 79 -0.98 -6.51 8.45
C PHE A 79 -2.15 -6.94 7.56
N ARG A 80 -3.01 -7.84 8.04
CA ARG A 80 -4.20 -8.30 7.30
C ARG A 80 -5.18 -7.17 7.02
N GLN A 81 -5.38 -6.28 7.99
CA GLN A 81 -6.29 -5.14 7.81
C GLN A 81 -5.76 -4.20 6.72
N ALA A 82 -4.46 -3.90 6.71
CA ALA A 82 -3.84 -3.07 5.69
C ALA A 82 -3.98 -3.70 4.28
N ALA A 83 -3.81 -5.01 4.16
CA ALA A 83 -4.03 -5.72 2.90
C ALA A 83 -5.47 -5.59 2.38
N MET A 84 -6.46 -5.67 3.27
CA MET A 84 -7.87 -5.47 2.89
C MET A 84 -8.17 -4.00 2.57
N ASP A 85 -7.61 -3.07 3.32
CA ASP A 85 -7.87 -1.64 3.16
C ASP A 85 -7.30 -1.11 1.86
N VAL A 86 -6.09 -1.53 1.45
CA VAL A 86 -5.50 -1.12 0.18
C VAL A 86 -6.34 -1.60 -1.02
N ILE A 87 -6.89 -2.81 -0.99
CA ILE A 87 -7.79 -3.31 -2.04
C ILE A 87 -9.08 -2.47 -2.11
N ARG A 88 -9.63 -2.11 -0.95
CA ARG A 88 -10.82 -1.24 -0.90
C ARG A 88 -10.52 0.18 -1.39
N GLY A 89 -9.33 0.70 -1.07
CA GLY A 89 -8.86 1.98 -1.57
C GLY A 89 -8.72 1.99 -3.09
N GLN A 90 -8.13 0.96 -3.66
CA GLN A 90 -8.02 0.79 -5.11
C GLN A 90 -9.40 0.68 -5.79
N TYR A 91 -10.33 -0.06 -5.18
CA TYR A 91 -11.71 -0.11 -5.68
C TYR A 91 -12.37 1.28 -5.73
N LEU A 92 -12.17 2.11 -4.69
CA LEU A 92 -12.72 3.47 -4.66
C LEU A 92 -12.05 4.36 -5.70
N ASP A 93 -10.75 4.26 -5.87
CA ASP A 93 -9.98 5.00 -6.87
C ASP A 93 -10.54 4.76 -8.29
N MET A 94 -10.60 3.51 -8.71
CA MET A 94 -11.20 3.12 -10.00
C MET A 94 -12.67 3.54 -10.13
N HIS A 95 -13.44 3.47 -9.04
CA HIS A 95 -14.85 3.89 -9.06
C HIS A 95 -14.97 5.39 -9.29
N PHE A 96 -14.11 6.19 -8.67
CA PHE A 96 -14.15 7.65 -8.78
C PHE A 96 -13.74 8.17 -10.16
N GLU A 97 -12.98 7.40 -10.96
CA GLU A 97 -12.70 7.76 -12.36
C GLU A 97 -13.98 7.94 -13.22
N THR A 98 -15.06 7.27 -12.84
CA THR A 98 -16.34 7.32 -13.56
C THR A 98 -17.38 8.24 -12.91
N GLU A 99 -17.10 8.78 -11.72
CA GLU A 99 -18.00 9.65 -10.99
C GLU A 99 -17.77 11.13 -11.32
N THR A 100 -18.85 11.88 -11.47
CA THR A 100 -18.78 13.32 -11.79
C THR A 100 -18.68 14.21 -10.56
N ASN A 101 -18.98 13.69 -9.37
CA ASN A 101 -19.01 14.45 -8.12
C ASN A 101 -18.43 13.60 -7.00
N VAL A 102 -17.14 13.77 -6.72
CA VAL A 102 -16.46 13.17 -5.58
C VAL A 102 -16.24 14.27 -4.53
N SER A 103 -16.72 14.06 -3.31
CA SER A 103 -16.51 15.00 -2.20
C SER A 103 -15.07 14.88 -1.66
N VAL A 104 -14.62 15.94 -0.97
CA VAL A 104 -13.30 15.91 -0.30
C VAL A 104 -13.20 14.78 0.72
N ASP A 105 -14.27 14.48 1.45
CA ASP A 105 -14.28 13.40 2.43
C ASP A 105 -14.14 12.01 1.78
N GLU A 106 -14.79 11.79 0.64
CA GLU A 106 -14.65 10.55 -0.14
C GLU A 106 -13.23 10.41 -0.71
N TYR A 107 -12.67 11.48 -1.26
CA TYR A 107 -11.28 11.50 -1.71
C TYR A 107 -10.30 11.18 -0.56
N LEU A 108 -10.46 11.83 0.60
CA LEU A 108 -9.60 11.58 1.76
C LEU A 108 -9.73 10.13 2.26
N GLU A 109 -10.93 9.56 2.23
CA GLU A 109 -11.14 8.15 2.59
C GLU A 109 -10.48 7.21 1.58
N MET A 110 -10.56 7.49 0.30
CA MET A 110 -9.91 6.71 -0.76
C MET A 110 -8.39 6.70 -0.58
N ILE A 111 -7.73 7.86 -0.45
CA ILE A 111 -6.27 7.92 -0.27
C ILE A 111 -5.82 7.39 1.10
N ARG A 112 -6.67 7.48 2.14
CA ARG A 112 -6.43 6.85 3.43
C ARG A 112 -6.33 5.33 3.28
N LEU A 113 -7.25 4.74 2.51
CA LEU A 113 -7.30 3.30 2.26
C LEU A 113 -6.24 2.85 1.26
N LYS A 114 -6.03 3.56 0.14
CA LYS A 114 -5.09 3.18 -0.92
C LYS A 114 -3.63 3.33 -0.48
N THR A 115 -3.29 4.43 0.21
CA THR A 115 -1.89 4.80 0.48
C THR A 115 -1.56 4.85 1.98
N ALA A 116 -2.33 5.62 2.77
CA ALA A 116 -1.96 5.89 4.16
C ALA A 116 -2.02 4.63 5.04
N CYS A 117 -2.89 3.66 4.72
CA CYS A 117 -3.01 2.41 5.47
C CYS A 117 -1.70 1.61 5.52
N LEU A 118 -0.94 1.53 4.42
CA LEU A 118 0.33 0.80 4.37
C LEU A 118 1.43 1.51 5.16
N ILE A 119 1.48 2.85 5.10
CA ILE A 119 2.45 3.65 5.86
C ILE A 119 2.16 3.51 7.37
N SER A 120 0.90 3.64 7.76
CA SER A 120 0.45 3.45 9.14
C SER A 120 0.74 2.03 9.64
N ALA A 121 0.43 1.00 8.83
CA ALA A 121 0.68 -0.39 9.17
C ALA A 121 2.18 -0.67 9.38
N SER A 122 3.05 -0.13 8.53
CA SER A 122 4.50 -0.32 8.64
C SER A 122 5.05 0.20 9.96
N LEU A 123 4.63 1.40 10.39
CA LEU A 123 5.02 1.97 11.70
C LEU A 123 4.51 1.13 12.86
N ARG A 124 3.22 0.77 12.82
CA ARG A 124 2.55 0.01 13.89
C ARG A 124 3.10 -1.40 14.05
N ILE A 125 3.29 -2.12 12.96
CA ILE A 125 3.81 -3.49 12.98
C ILE A 125 5.18 -3.53 13.64
N GLY A 126 6.10 -2.65 13.24
CA GLY A 126 7.42 -2.57 13.83
C GLY A 126 7.38 -2.35 15.35
N ALA A 127 6.50 -1.48 15.83
CA ALA A 127 6.32 -1.21 17.25
C ALA A 127 5.61 -2.35 17.99
N LEU A 128 4.50 -2.88 17.45
CA LEU A 128 3.73 -3.96 18.06
C LEU A 128 4.56 -5.21 18.30
N LEU A 129 5.43 -5.58 17.35
CA LEU A 129 6.36 -6.70 17.52
C LEU A 129 7.41 -6.50 18.62
N THR A 130 7.55 -5.28 19.14
CA THR A 130 8.41 -4.98 20.32
C THR A 130 7.62 -4.85 21.61
N GLY A 131 6.31 -5.15 21.61
CA GLY A 131 5.48 -5.20 22.81
C GLY A 131 5.00 -3.84 23.31
N VAL A 132 4.78 -2.84 22.41
CA VAL A 132 4.23 -1.55 22.81
C VAL A 132 2.77 -1.66 23.28
N ASP A 133 2.36 -0.75 24.15
CA ASP A 133 1.00 -0.66 24.65
C ASP A 133 0.01 -0.08 23.59
N ASP A 134 -1.29 -0.23 23.87
CA ASP A 134 -2.35 0.25 22.96
C ASP A 134 -2.37 1.77 22.80
N LYS A 135 -1.84 2.53 23.77
CA LYS A 135 -1.76 3.99 23.66
C LYS A 135 -0.71 4.38 22.61
N THR A 136 0.45 3.73 22.66
CA THR A 136 1.54 3.92 21.69
C THR A 136 1.10 3.47 20.29
N ASP A 137 0.42 2.32 20.17
CA ASP A 137 -0.12 1.84 18.89
C ASP A 137 -1.10 2.85 18.28
N ARG A 138 -2.06 3.39 19.06
CA ARG A 138 -3.00 4.43 18.56
C ARG A 138 -2.27 5.68 18.08
N PHE A 139 -1.27 6.13 18.84
CA PHE A 139 -0.49 7.32 18.47
C PHE A 139 0.29 7.10 17.16
N LEU A 140 0.91 5.92 16.97
CA LEU A 140 1.61 5.57 15.75
C LEU A 140 0.66 5.42 14.56
N ARG A 141 -0.55 4.92 14.79
CA ARG A 141 -1.60 4.89 13.77
C ARG A 141 -1.91 6.29 13.26
N GLU A 142 -2.18 7.23 14.16
CA GLU A 142 -2.51 8.61 13.80
C GLU A 142 -1.37 9.29 13.03
N ILE A 143 -0.12 9.11 13.48
CA ILE A 143 1.06 9.63 12.78
C ILE A 143 1.14 9.05 11.37
N GLY A 144 1.02 7.72 11.24
CA GLY A 144 1.14 7.04 9.95
C GLY A 144 0.02 7.42 8.98
N GLU A 145 -1.22 7.54 9.46
CA GLU A 145 -2.35 7.99 8.65
C GLU A 145 -2.16 9.43 8.16
N HIS A 146 -1.79 10.37 9.03
CA HIS A 146 -1.56 11.76 8.62
C HIS A 146 -0.35 11.91 7.68
N ALA A 147 0.73 11.18 7.93
CA ALA A 147 1.89 11.20 7.06
C ALA A 147 1.54 10.63 5.65
N GLY A 148 0.78 9.55 5.61
CA GLY A 148 0.34 8.95 4.36
C GLY A 148 -0.63 9.82 3.56
N LEU A 149 -1.59 10.47 4.24
CA LEU A 149 -2.48 11.45 3.61
C LEU A 149 -1.70 12.63 3.03
N ALA A 150 -0.77 13.20 3.81
CA ALA A 150 0.06 14.31 3.35
C ALA A 150 0.95 13.91 2.15
N PHE A 151 1.49 12.69 2.16
CA PHE A 151 2.28 12.15 1.07
C PHE A 151 1.44 12.04 -0.21
N GLN A 152 0.24 11.43 -0.13
CA GLN A 152 -0.60 11.23 -1.32
C GLN A 152 -1.12 12.55 -1.87
N ILE A 153 -1.60 13.47 -1.02
CA ILE A 153 -2.03 14.79 -1.46
C ILE A 153 -0.90 15.54 -2.19
N GLN A 154 0.33 15.39 -1.71
CA GLN A 154 1.48 16.00 -2.36
C GLN A 154 1.79 15.33 -3.71
N ASP A 155 1.69 14.00 -3.79
CA ASP A 155 1.92 13.23 -5.02
C ASP A 155 0.88 13.63 -6.09
N ASP A 156 -0.40 13.66 -5.75
CA ASP A 156 -1.49 14.08 -6.64
C ASP A 156 -1.33 15.54 -7.09
N TYR A 157 -0.95 16.43 -6.16
CA TYR A 157 -0.66 17.83 -6.51
C TYR A 157 0.47 17.93 -7.54
N LEU A 158 1.55 17.16 -7.34
CA LEU A 158 2.69 17.14 -8.26
C LEU A 158 2.34 16.43 -9.59
N GLY A 159 1.47 15.42 -9.57
CA GLY A 159 0.95 14.76 -10.76
C GLY A 159 0.21 15.74 -11.69
N ILE A 160 -0.57 16.65 -11.12
CA ILE A 160 -1.38 17.62 -11.88
C ILE A 160 -0.56 18.87 -12.27
N TRP A 161 0.23 19.46 -11.34
CA TRP A 161 0.89 20.75 -11.53
C TRP A 161 2.42 20.69 -11.52
N GLY A 162 3.02 19.51 -11.33
CA GLY A 162 4.47 19.34 -11.33
C GLY A 162 5.07 19.42 -12.74
N ASP A 163 6.34 19.84 -12.83
CA ASP A 163 7.08 19.79 -14.08
C ASP A 163 7.38 18.35 -14.49
N ALA A 164 7.02 17.95 -15.71
CA ALA A 164 7.28 16.62 -16.26
C ALA A 164 8.76 16.21 -16.18
N SER A 165 9.69 17.19 -16.15
CA SER A 165 11.12 16.96 -15.96
C SER A 165 11.50 16.53 -14.54
N SER A 166 10.67 16.84 -13.54
CA SER A 166 10.90 16.52 -12.13
C SER A 166 10.10 15.30 -11.65
N THR A 167 8.93 15.04 -12.25
CA THR A 167 8.04 13.92 -11.86
C THR A 167 8.30 12.64 -12.66
N GLY A 168 8.91 12.75 -13.85
CA GLY A 168 9.16 11.59 -14.73
C GLY A 168 7.90 10.98 -15.36
N LYS A 169 6.71 11.56 -15.12
CA LYS A 169 5.42 11.17 -15.70
C LYS A 169 4.89 12.28 -16.62
N SER A 170 4.07 11.94 -17.60
CA SER A 170 3.32 12.95 -18.37
C SER A 170 2.15 13.47 -17.52
N ASN A 171 1.94 14.79 -17.48
CA ASN A 171 0.90 15.48 -16.67
C ASN A 171 -0.57 15.12 -17.05
N LEU A 172 -0.81 14.06 -17.78
CA LEU A 172 -2.13 13.69 -18.33
C LEU A 172 -2.65 12.34 -17.80
N THR A 173 -1.95 11.70 -16.88
CA THR A 173 -2.35 10.37 -16.35
C THR A 173 -3.22 10.45 -15.10
N ASP A 174 -3.31 11.63 -14.45
CA ASP A 174 -4.03 11.81 -13.17
C ASP A 174 -5.20 12.83 -13.30
N LEU A 175 -5.76 13.00 -14.53
CA LEU A 175 -6.92 13.87 -14.80
C LEU A 175 -8.17 13.04 -15.13
#